data_0109e852e052cbaa9b593da9dda0292a
#
_entry.id   0109e852e052cbaa9b593da9dda0292a
#
_cell.length_a   1.000
_cell.length_b   1.000
_cell.length_c   1.000
_cell.angle_alpha   90.00
_cell.angle_beta   90.00
_cell.angle_gamma   90.00
#
_symmetry.space_group_name_H-M   'P 1'
#
loop_
_entity.id
_entity.type
_entity.pdbx_description
1 polymer ?
#
loop_
_entity_poly.entity_id
_entity_poly.type
_entity_poly.pdbx_seq_one_letter_code
_entity_poly.pdbx_strand_id
1 'polypeptide(L)'
;YIRTAEGWLYLAIVLDLFSRKIVGWSMSTRIKKELVINSLRMAIWRRRPAPGLIFHSDRGSQYCSKDFQKMLKENDMLSSMSRKGDCWDNSVAESFFGSLKKERVFDCTYSTREEARRDIVDYIEMWYNSRRRHSYLGYLSPKEFEKVMAMKKAA
;
A
#
# COMPACT_ATOMS: atom_id res chain seq x y z
N TYR A 1 -9.04 2.63 7.82
CA TYR A 1 -10.22 1.84 8.26
C TYR A 1 -11.45 2.24 7.44
N ILE A 2 -12.29 1.23 7.15
CA ILE A 2 -13.50 1.34 6.33
C ILE A 2 -14.67 0.87 7.19
N ARG A 3 -15.74 1.68 7.22
CA ARG A 3 -16.95 1.34 7.99
C ARG A 3 -17.86 0.44 7.17
N THR A 4 -18.40 -0.60 7.81
CA THR A 4 -19.44 -1.48 7.25
C THR A 4 -20.53 -1.71 8.29
N ALA A 5 -21.70 -2.23 7.90
CA ALA A 5 -22.73 -2.59 8.87
C ALA A 5 -22.30 -3.71 9.82
N GLU A 6 -21.35 -4.56 9.40
CA GLU A 6 -20.75 -5.62 10.25
C GLU A 6 -19.62 -5.10 11.16
N GLY A 7 -19.27 -3.81 11.11
CA GLY A 7 -18.17 -3.18 11.86
C GLY A 7 -16.99 -2.79 10.98
N TRP A 8 -15.85 -2.52 11.60
CA TRP A 8 -14.67 -2.00 10.90
C TRP A 8 -13.95 -3.07 10.07
N LEU A 9 -13.48 -2.63 8.90
CA LEU A 9 -12.50 -3.33 8.07
C LEU A 9 -11.23 -2.46 7.99
N TYR A 10 -10.08 -3.04 8.29
CA TYR A 10 -8.78 -2.35 8.28
C TYR A 10 -8.01 -2.74 7.04
N LEU A 11 -7.39 -1.76 6.38
CA LEU A 11 -6.57 -1.92 5.19
C LEU A 11 -5.12 -1.55 5.52
N ALA A 12 -4.19 -2.42 5.19
CA ALA A 12 -2.76 -2.11 5.09
C ALA A 12 -2.33 -2.20 3.63
N ILE A 13 -1.41 -1.32 3.23
CA ILE A 13 -0.84 -1.27 1.88
C ILE A 13 0.68 -1.25 1.93
N VAL A 14 1.30 -1.70 0.85
CA VAL A 14 2.69 -1.43 0.49
C VAL A 14 2.69 -0.68 -0.82
N LEU A 15 3.29 0.50 -0.84
CA LEU A 15 3.32 1.42 -1.96
C LEU A 15 4.76 1.59 -2.46
N ASP A 16 4.96 1.45 -3.75
CA ASP A 16 6.23 1.74 -4.40
C ASP A 16 6.37 3.26 -4.60
N LEU A 17 7.34 3.87 -3.93
CA LEU A 17 7.55 5.33 -3.99
C LEU A 17 7.95 5.84 -5.37
N PHE A 18 8.58 5.01 -6.20
CA PHE A 18 9.00 5.37 -7.55
C PHE A 18 7.81 5.47 -8.50
N SER A 19 6.98 4.42 -8.54
CA SER A 19 5.84 4.34 -9.47
C SER A 19 4.51 4.75 -8.85
N ARG A 20 4.46 5.01 -7.54
CA ARG A 20 3.21 5.25 -6.78
C ARG A 20 2.24 4.08 -6.80
N LYS A 21 2.66 2.92 -7.28
CA LYS A 21 1.84 1.72 -7.39
C LYS A 21 1.65 1.04 -6.04
N ILE A 22 0.42 0.63 -5.75
CA ILE A 22 0.16 -0.28 -4.62
C ILE A 22 0.59 -1.68 -5.06
N VAL A 23 1.66 -2.17 -4.44
CA VAL A 23 2.28 -3.46 -4.79
C VAL A 23 1.88 -4.59 -3.85
N GLY A 24 1.41 -4.25 -2.67
CA GLY A 24 0.86 -5.20 -1.71
C GLY A 24 -0.27 -4.57 -0.89
N TRP A 25 -1.24 -5.36 -0.53
CA TRP A 25 -2.35 -4.95 0.34
C TRP A 25 -2.89 -6.15 1.13
N SER A 26 -3.51 -5.84 2.27
CA SER A 26 -4.19 -6.83 3.10
C SER A 26 -5.32 -6.15 3.86
N MET A 27 -6.38 -6.90 4.14
CA MET A 27 -7.52 -6.43 4.91
C MET A 27 -7.89 -7.39 6.03
N SER A 28 -8.22 -6.85 7.20
CA SER A 28 -8.59 -7.62 8.39
C SER A 28 -9.63 -6.90 9.23
N THR A 29 -10.32 -7.65 10.09
CA THR A 29 -11.25 -7.11 11.09
C THR A 29 -10.55 -6.54 12.33
N ARG A 30 -9.24 -6.73 12.44
CA ARG A 30 -8.42 -6.28 13.59
C ARG A 30 -7.08 -5.73 13.11
N ILE A 31 -6.58 -4.70 13.81
CA ILE A 31 -5.24 -4.16 13.59
C ILE A 31 -4.24 -5.01 14.37
N LYS A 32 -3.72 -6.05 13.73
CA LYS A 32 -2.67 -6.92 14.27
C LYS A 32 -1.48 -6.95 13.33
N LYS A 33 -0.33 -7.45 13.81
CA LYS A 33 0.90 -7.58 12.99
C LYS A 33 0.69 -8.37 11.69
N GLU A 34 -0.20 -9.35 11.69
CA GLU A 34 -0.53 -10.17 10.51
C GLU A 34 -1.08 -9.31 9.36
N LEU A 35 -1.79 -8.23 9.65
CA LEU A 35 -2.32 -7.32 8.64
C LEU A 35 -1.18 -6.71 7.79
N VAL A 36 -0.15 -6.17 8.42
CA VAL A 36 1.00 -5.58 7.72
C VAL A 36 1.95 -6.63 7.15
N ILE A 37 2.10 -7.78 7.81
CA ILE A 37 2.89 -8.91 7.34
C ILE A 37 2.33 -9.46 6.02
N ASN A 38 1.01 -9.63 5.93
CA ASN A 38 0.36 -10.15 4.72
C ASN A 38 0.47 -9.16 3.55
N SER A 39 0.36 -7.85 3.78
CA SER A 39 0.57 -6.85 2.73
C SER A 39 2.02 -6.85 2.23
N LEU A 40 3.00 -6.97 3.13
CA LEU A 40 4.41 -7.08 2.76
C LEU A 40 4.70 -8.38 2.00
N ARG A 41 4.16 -9.52 2.45
CA ARG A 41 4.31 -10.82 1.76
C ARG A 41 3.80 -10.74 0.31
N MET A 42 2.65 -10.13 0.08
CA MET A 42 2.11 -9.91 -1.27
C MET A 42 3.06 -9.03 -2.09
N ALA A 43 3.58 -7.94 -1.52
CA ALA A 43 4.51 -7.04 -2.20
C ALA A 43 5.81 -7.77 -2.62
N ILE A 44 6.40 -8.53 -1.72
CA ILE A 44 7.61 -9.33 -1.98
C ILE A 44 7.36 -10.34 -3.10
N TRP A 45 6.24 -11.07 -3.02
CA TRP A 45 5.90 -12.06 -4.05
C TRP A 45 5.72 -11.44 -5.43
N ARG A 46 5.06 -10.27 -5.50
CA ARG A 46 4.80 -9.57 -6.77
C ARG A 46 6.03 -8.90 -7.35
N ARG A 47 6.90 -8.36 -6.50
CA ARG A 47 8.02 -7.51 -6.92
C ARG A 47 9.36 -8.22 -6.95
N ARG A 48 9.56 -9.26 -6.15
CA ARG A 48 10.83 -9.95 -5.97
C ARG A 48 11.97 -8.94 -5.81
N PRO A 49 11.95 -8.11 -4.75
CA PRO A 49 12.85 -6.99 -4.61
C PRO A 49 14.30 -7.45 -4.59
N ALA A 50 15.19 -6.65 -5.17
CA ALA A 50 16.62 -6.88 -5.05
C ALA A 50 17.09 -6.67 -3.61
N PRO A 51 18.15 -7.35 -3.17
CA PRO A 51 18.77 -7.12 -1.86
C PRO A 51 19.08 -5.63 -1.63
N GLY A 52 18.87 -5.16 -0.40
CA GLY A 52 19.14 -3.77 -0.02
C GLY A 52 17.98 -2.80 -0.29
N LEU A 53 16.82 -3.27 -0.77
CA LEU A 53 15.64 -2.41 -0.89
C LEU A 53 15.24 -1.86 0.48
N ILE A 54 15.03 -0.55 0.56
CA ILE A 54 14.59 0.12 1.79
C ILE A 54 13.08 0.01 1.91
N PHE A 55 12.60 -0.54 3.02
CA PHE A 55 11.20 -0.49 3.43
C PHE A 55 11.01 0.59 4.48
N HIS A 56 10.26 1.63 4.15
CA HIS A 56 9.95 2.73 5.06
C HIS A 56 8.56 2.58 5.67
N SER A 57 8.43 2.81 6.98
CA SER A 57 7.16 2.79 7.71
C SER A 57 7.15 3.82 8.84
N ASP A 58 5.97 4.05 9.41
CA ASP A 58 5.87 4.69 10.72
C ASP A 58 6.38 3.75 11.83
N ARG A 59 6.37 4.24 13.08
CA ARG A 59 6.74 3.45 14.26
C ARG A 59 5.56 2.70 14.88
N GLY A 60 4.55 2.37 14.10
CA GLY A 60 3.45 1.55 14.58
C GLY A 60 3.95 0.21 15.15
N SER A 61 3.32 -0.25 16.23
CA SER A 61 3.73 -1.48 16.94
C SER A 61 3.74 -2.71 16.01
N GLN A 62 2.92 -2.70 14.96
CA GLN A 62 2.85 -3.76 13.96
C GLN A 62 4.15 -3.88 13.17
N TYR A 63 4.73 -2.73 12.76
CA TYR A 63 5.99 -2.66 12.00
C TYR A 63 7.21 -2.91 12.89
N CYS A 64 7.13 -2.56 14.19
CA CYS A 64 8.17 -2.85 15.17
C CYS A 64 8.17 -4.31 15.64
N SER A 65 7.18 -5.12 15.25
CA SER A 65 7.08 -6.52 15.69
C SER A 65 8.27 -7.35 15.19
N LYS A 66 8.74 -8.28 16.04
CA LYS A 66 9.86 -9.17 15.70
C LYS A 66 9.62 -9.95 14.39
N ASP A 67 8.38 -10.39 14.15
CA ASP A 67 8.03 -11.16 12.96
C ASP A 67 8.10 -10.30 11.70
N PHE A 68 7.68 -9.03 11.76
CA PHE A 68 7.77 -8.12 10.63
C PHE A 68 9.24 -7.80 10.30
N GLN A 69 10.04 -7.47 11.32
CA GLN A 69 11.47 -7.19 11.14
C GLN A 69 12.24 -8.44 10.64
N LYS A 70 11.88 -9.63 11.12
CA LYS A 70 12.42 -10.89 10.64
C LYS A 70 12.11 -11.08 9.15
N MET A 71 10.89 -10.83 8.70
CA MET A 71 10.51 -10.93 7.29
C MET A 71 11.31 -9.99 6.39
N LEU A 72 11.55 -8.74 6.82
CA LEU A 72 12.40 -7.81 6.07
C LEU A 72 13.82 -8.38 5.93
N LYS A 73 14.40 -8.85 7.04
CA LYS A 73 15.77 -9.41 7.06
C LYS A 73 15.90 -10.66 6.20
N GLU A 74 14.93 -11.57 6.23
CA GLU A 74 14.92 -12.80 5.44
C GLU A 74 14.79 -12.55 3.92
N ASN A 75 14.39 -11.34 3.54
CA ASN A 75 14.30 -10.90 2.14
C ASN A 75 15.35 -9.82 1.81
N ASP A 76 16.41 -9.71 2.60
CA ASP A 76 17.51 -8.76 2.42
C ASP A 76 17.04 -7.30 2.27
N MET A 77 15.94 -6.95 2.93
CA MET A 77 15.37 -5.59 2.93
C MET A 77 15.86 -4.80 4.15
N LEU A 78 16.10 -3.52 3.96
CA LEU A 78 16.52 -2.61 5.01
C LEU A 78 15.30 -1.90 5.62
N SER A 79 15.18 -1.96 6.94
CA SER A 79 14.12 -1.25 7.66
C SER A 79 14.48 0.21 7.87
N SER A 80 13.60 1.12 7.48
CA SER A 80 13.66 2.55 7.78
C SER A 80 12.36 2.97 8.47
N MET A 81 12.47 3.72 9.55
CA MET A 81 11.29 4.19 10.29
C MET A 81 11.30 5.70 10.43
N SER A 82 10.14 6.33 10.22
CA SER A 82 9.94 7.76 10.43
C SER A 82 10.42 8.20 11.82
N ARG A 83 10.85 9.44 11.94
CA ARG A 83 11.09 10.07 13.25
C ARG A 83 9.76 10.24 13.98
N LYS A 84 9.79 10.21 15.31
CA LYS A 84 8.59 10.45 16.11
C LYS A 84 8.05 11.87 15.83
N GLY A 85 6.83 11.96 15.29
CA GLY A 85 6.18 13.24 14.99
C GLY A 85 6.49 13.85 13.62
N ASP A 86 7.26 13.16 12.76
CA ASP A 86 7.55 13.63 11.40
C ASP A 86 6.50 13.07 10.43
N CYS A 87 5.47 13.89 10.13
CA CYS A 87 4.36 13.51 9.24
C CYS A 87 4.76 13.53 7.75
N TRP A 88 5.86 14.19 7.37
CA TRP A 88 6.28 14.27 5.97
C TRP A 88 6.75 12.94 5.41
N ASP A 89 7.34 12.11 6.25
CA ASP A 89 7.89 10.81 5.85
C ASP A 89 6.81 9.84 5.33
N ASN A 90 5.53 10.02 5.71
CA ASN A 90 4.41 9.16 5.33
C ASN A 90 3.42 9.80 4.36
N SER A 91 3.71 11.01 3.87
CA SER A 91 2.79 11.83 3.05
C SER A 91 2.26 11.12 1.81
N VAL A 92 3.04 10.23 1.21
CA VAL A 92 2.63 9.47 0.01
C VAL A 92 1.57 8.43 0.34
N ALA A 93 1.73 7.69 1.43
CA ALA A 93 0.73 6.73 1.90
C ALA A 93 -0.56 7.46 2.36
N GLU A 94 -0.42 8.58 3.05
CA GLU A 94 -1.54 9.44 3.46
C GLU A 94 -2.30 9.98 2.25
N SER A 95 -1.60 10.39 1.19
CA SER A 95 -2.19 10.82 -0.07
C SER A 95 -3.02 9.72 -0.73
N PHE A 96 -2.53 8.47 -0.72
CA PHE A 96 -3.30 7.32 -1.20
C PHE A 96 -4.59 7.14 -0.39
N PHE A 97 -4.49 7.10 0.95
CA PHE A 97 -5.66 6.92 1.81
C PHE A 97 -6.66 8.09 1.69
N GLY A 98 -6.17 9.31 1.50
CA GLY A 98 -7.00 10.49 1.23
C GLY A 98 -7.77 10.34 -0.09
N SER A 99 -7.11 9.89 -1.15
CA SER A 99 -7.73 9.61 -2.45
C SER A 99 -8.76 8.49 -2.34
N LEU A 100 -8.41 7.36 -1.75
CA LEU A 100 -9.32 6.23 -1.54
C LEU A 100 -10.59 6.65 -0.81
N LYS A 101 -10.46 7.44 0.27
CA LYS A 101 -11.61 7.92 1.03
C LYS A 101 -12.51 8.83 0.20
N LYS A 102 -11.93 9.82 -0.48
CA LYS A 102 -12.68 10.81 -1.26
C LYS A 102 -13.31 10.23 -2.53
N GLU A 103 -12.56 9.37 -3.22
CA GLU A 103 -12.95 8.86 -4.54
C GLU A 103 -13.83 7.61 -4.47
N ARG A 104 -13.89 6.92 -3.30
CA ARG A 104 -14.62 5.66 -3.19
C ARG A 104 -15.39 5.49 -1.88
N VAL A 105 -14.77 5.67 -0.72
CA VAL A 105 -15.34 5.23 0.56
C VAL A 105 -16.41 6.17 1.11
N PHE A 106 -16.27 7.50 0.93
CA PHE A 106 -17.17 8.47 1.55
C PHE A 106 -18.62 8.37 1.05
N ASP A 107 -18.79 8.04 -0.22
CA ASP A 107 -20.12 7.95 -0.86
C ASP A 107 -20.68 6.51 -0.85
N CYS A 108 -19.99 5.57 -0.21
CA CYS A 108 -20.39 4.17 -0.15
C CYS A 108 -20.85 3.76 1.26
N THR A 109 -21.98 3.06 1.30
CA THR A 109 -22.46 2.35 2.49
C THR A 109 -22.34 0.85 2.24
N TYR A 110 -21.42 0.18 2.93
CA TYR A 110 -21.21 -1.26 2.78
C TYR A 110 -22.04 -2.04 3.78
N SER A 111 -22.86 -2.97 3.29
CA SER A 111 -23.63 -3.89 4.12
C SER A 111 -22.75 -4.94 4.79
N THR A 112 -21.71 -5.42 4.09
CA THR A 112 -20.81 -6.44 4.60
C THR A 112 -19.34 -6.06 4.42
N ARG A 113 -18.45 -6.66 5.22
CA ARG A 113 -17.01 -6.53 5.03
C ARG A 113 -16.53 -7.11 3.72
N GLU A 114 -17.20 -8.13 3.21
CA GLU A 114 -16.85 -8.76 1.93
C GLU A 114 -17.19 -7.86 0.74
N GLU A 115 -18.30 -7.14 0.80
CA GLU A 115 -18.64 -6.10 -0.17
C GLU A 115 -17.59 -5.00 -0.19
N ALA A 116 -17.24 -4.44 0.98
CA ALA A 116 -16.19 -3.44 1.11
C ALA A 116 -14.84 -3.97 0.58
N ARG A 117 -14.48 -5.22 0.89
CA ARG A 117 -13.24 -5.85 0.43
C ARG A 117 -13.17 -5.90 -1.09
N ARG A 118 -14.21 -6.36 -1.76
CA ARG A 118 -14.26 -6.42 -3.24
C ARG A 118 -14.13 -5.04 -3.86
N ASP A 119 -14.84 -4.06 -3.33
CA ASP A 119 -14.82 -2.70 -3.83
C ASP A 119 -13.45 -2.02 -3.67
N ILE A 120 -12.77 -2.22 -2.53
CA ILE A 120 -11.42 -1.69 -2.29
C ILE A 120 -10.38 -2.37 -3.19
N VAL A 121 -10.51 -3.68 -3.41
CA VAL A 121 -9.62 -4.40 -4.34
C VAL A 121 -9.79 -3.88 -5.77
N ASP A 122 -11.03 -3.69 -6.22
CA ASP A 122 -11.31 -3.10 -7.53
C ASP A 122 -10.73 -1.69 -7.65
N TYR A 123 -10.92 -0.85 -6.63
CA TYR A 123 -10.32 0.48 -6.60
C TYR A 123 -8.79 0.42 -6.72
N ILE A 124 -8.10 -0.44 -5.97
CA ILE A 124 -6.64 -0.55 -5.99
C ILE A 124 -6.14 -1.05 -7.36
N GLU A 125 -6.67 -2.16 -7.84
CA GLU A 125 -6.10 -2.87 -9.01
C GLU A 125 -6.58 -2.28 -10.33
N MET A 126 -7.88 -1.98 -10.45
CA MET A 126 -8.48 -1.57 -11.71
C MET A 126 -8.50 -0.07 -11.90
N TRP A 127 -8.62 0.71 -10.83
CA TRP A 127 -8.66 2.16 -10.91
C TRP A 127 -7.32 2.80 -10.54
N TYR A 128 -6.88 2.71 -9.28
CA TYR A 128 -5.71 3.43 -8.79
C TYR A 128 -4.42 3.03 -9.53
N ASN A 129 -4.12 1.75 -9.60
CA ASN A 129 -2.91 1.27 -10.25
C ASN A 129 -2.94 1.39 -11.78
N SER A 130 -4.12 1.25 -12.40
CA SER A 130 -4.23 1.06 -13.85
C SER A 130 -4.74 2.28 -14.62
N ARG A 131 -5.51 3.19 -13.99
CA ARG A 131 -6.18 4.31 -14.67
C ARG A 131 -5.98 5.66 -14.00
N ARG A 132 -5.86 5.72 -12.67
CA ARG A 132 -5.76 6.97 -11.94
C ARG A 132 -4.47 7.70 -12.32
N ARG A 133 -4.62 8.92 -12.82
CA ARG A 133 -3.50 9.77 -13.22
C ARG A 133 -2.88 10.47 -12.01
N HIS A 134 -1.55 10.55 -12.01
CA HIS A 134 -0.77 11.20 -10.96
C HIS A 134 0.08 12.33 -11.54
N SER A 135 -0.06 13.55 -11.03
CA SER A 135 0.75 14.69 -11.46
C SER A 135 2.25 14.42 -11.29
N TYR A 136 2.64 13.78 -10.18
CA TYR A 136 4.01 13.35 -9.91
C TYR A 136 4.60 12.42 -11.00
N LEU A 137 3.77 11.64 -11.68
CA LEU A 137 4.15 10.71 -12.75
C LEU A 137 3.98 11.30 -14.15
N GLY A 138 3.87 12.62 -14.27
CA GLY A 138 3.58 13.27 -15.55
C GLY A 138 2.17 12.94 -16.06
N TYR A 139 1.21 12.82 -15.16
CA TYR A 139 -0.19 12.46 -15.44
C TYR A 139 -0.39 11.06 -16.03
N LEU A 140 0.59 10.17 -15.86
CA LEU A 140 0.43 8.75 -16.15
C LEU A 140 -0.17 8.02 -14.94
N SER A 141 -0.82 6.88 -15.18
CA SER A 141 -1.12 5.93 -14.12
C SER A 141 0.15 5.19 -13.68
N PRO A 142 0.18 4.63 -12.45
CA PRO A 142 1.30 3.83 -11.99
C PRO A 142 1.75 2.75 -12.96
N LYS A 143 0.81 2.03 -13.56
CA LYS A 143 1.08 0.96 -14.53
C LYS A 143 1.65 1.48 -15.85
N GLU A 144 1.13 2.59 -16.37
CA GLU A 144 1.65 3.24 -17.58
C GLU A 144 3.06 3.79 -17.35
N PHE A 145 3.28 4.43 -16.19
CA PHE A 145 4.59 4.94 -15.81
C PHE A 145 5.64 3.83 -15.77
N GLU A 146 5.34 2.69 -15.13
CA GLU A 146 6.25 1.54 -15.11
C GLU A 146 6.57 1.03 -16.52
N LYS A 147 5.58 0.97 -17.41
CA LYS A 147 5.77 0.60 -18.82
C LYS A 147 6.75 1.55 -19.54
N VAL A 148 6.52 2.85 -19.44
CA VAL A 148 7.37 3.87 -20.06
C VAL A 148 8.80 3.79 -19.52
N MET A 149 8.97 3.63 -18.22
CA MET A 149 10.29 3.54 -17.60
C MET A 149 11.03 2.24 -17.97
N ALA A 150 10.32 1.13 -18.12
CA ALA A 150 10.91 -0.13 -18.59
C ALA A 150 11.41 -0.01 -20.03
N MET A 151 10.65 0.64 -20.94
CA MET A 151 11.07 0.89 -22.31
C MET A 151 12.32 1.79 -22.38
N LYS A 152 12.37 2.86 -21.56
CA LYS A 152 13.55 3.74 -21.50
C LYS A 152 14.81 3.05 -20.97
N LYS A 153 14.67 2.03 -20.15
CA LYS A 153 15.81 1.27 -19.59
C LYS A 153 16.34 0.22 -20.58
N ALA A 154 15.50 -0.18 -21.54
CA ALA A 154 15.85 -1.17 -22.57
C ALA A 154 16.41 -0.54 -23.86
N ALA A 155 16.31 0.79 -24.03
CA ALA A 155 16.86 1.57 -25.14
C ALA A 155 18.23 2.16 -24.79
#